data_885baaca461de7987cd26f3aac817723
#
_entry.id   885baaca461de7987cd26f3aac817723
#
_cell.length_a   1.000
_cell.length_b   1.000
_cell.length_c   1.000
_cell.angle_alpha   90.00
_cell.angle_beta   90.00
_cell.angle_gamma   90.00
#
_symmetry.space_group_name_H-M   'P 1'
#
loop_
_entity.id
_entity.type
_entity.pdbx_description
1 polymer ?
#
loop_
_entity_poly.entity_id
_entity_poly.type
_entity_poly.pdbx_seq_one_letter_code
_entity_poly.pdbx_strand_id
1 'polypeptide(L)'
;MKEPWSFYEPHLPQVFLKSTFEELWDKHEDVLLRTTASRFRSISDVSSWLFRDWQLAKGDFVPLNVEKDSAGLMISHDSLDKIVRIIEKQQKKIICFHENEETPFEIAKQRINAAFAKILPEKSSFEK
;
A
#
# COMPACT_ATOMS: atom_id res chain seq x y z
N MET A 1 -13.52 25.65 -7.87
CA MET A 1 -12.15 25.74 -7.38
C MET A 1 -11.49 24.41 -7.75
N LYS A 2 -10.44 24.41 -8.58
CA LYS A 2 -9.72 23.15 -8.87
C LYS A 2 -8.99 22.76 -7.59
N GLU A 3 -9.19 21.54 -7.13
CA GLU A 3 -8.44 20.95 -6.03
C GLU A 3 -6.94 21.12 -6.28
N PRO A 4 -6.17 21.63 -5.30
CA PRO A 4 -4.74 21.75 -5.49
C PRO A 4 -4.14 20.36 -5.60
N TRP A 5 -3.49 20.09 -6.72
CA TRP A 5 -2.51 19.05 -7.03
C TRP A 5 -2.38 17.94 -5.96
N SER A 6 -3.18 16.89 -6.05
CA SER A 6 -2.91 15.67 -5.29
C SER A 6 -1.97 14.79 -6.11
N PHE A 7 -0.91 14.31 -5.50
CA PHE A 7 -0.13 13.24 -6.08
C PHE A 7 -0.97 11.96 -6.11
N TYR A 8 -0.79 11.15 -7.15
CA TYR A 8 -1.42 9.83 -7.21
C TYR A 8 -0.93 8.97 -6.04
N GLU A 9 -1.85 8.47 -5.23
CA GLU A 9 -1.60 7.71 -4.01
C GLU A 9 -1.99 6.23 -4.19
N PRO A 10 -1.16 5.43 -4.85
CA PRO A 10 -1.43 4.01 -4.99
C PRO A 10 -1.22 3.30 -3.64
N HIS A 11 -2.13 2.41 -3.28
CA HIS A 11 -1.94 1.50 -2.14
C HIS A 11 -0.94 0.38 -2.48
N LEU A 12 0.25 0.77 -2.85
CA LEU A 12 1.37 -0.09 -3.22
C LEU A 12 2.58 0.28 -2.36
N PRO A 13 3.60 -0.57 -2.26
CA PRO A 13 4.82 -0.25 -1.54
C PRO A 13 5.43 1.06 -2.02
N GLN A 14 5.86 1.86 -1.07
CA GLN A 14 6.47 3.17 -1.31
C GLN A 14 7.92 3.13 -0.89
N VAL A 15 8.74 3.82 -1.67
CA VAL A 15 10.18 3.96 -1.40
C VAL A 15 10.43 5.31 -0.76
N PHE A 16 11.13 5.30 0.36
CA PHE A 16 11.52 6.50 1.08
C PHE A 16 13.04 6.59 1.18
N LEU A 17 13.56 7.81 1.02
CA LEU A 17 14.96 8.11 1.30
C LEU A 17 15.11 8.43 2.80
N LYS A 18 16.13 7.86 3.43
CA LYS A 18 16.45 8.16 4.82
C LYS A 18 16.69 9.66 5.05
N SER A 19 17.36 10.31 4.10
CA SER A 19 17.60 11.76 4.13
C SER A 19 16.33 12.60 4.16
N THR A 20 15.24 12.12 3.54
CA THR A 20 13.93 12.80 3.61
C THR A 20 13.36 12.77 5.03
N PHE A 21 13.53 11.66 5.75
CA PHE A 21 13.12 11.57 7.15
C PHE A 21 13.97 12.52 8.02
N GLU A 22 15.27 12.49 7.86
CA GLU A 22 16.20 13.35 8.60
C GLU A 22 15.86 14.83 8.38
N GLU A 23 15.65 15.25 7.14
CA GLU A 23 15.28 16.60 6.79
C GLU A 23 13.93 17.04 7.38
N LEU A 24 12.90 16.19 7.32
CA LEU A 24 11.59 16.52 7.86
C LEU A 24 11.59 16.56 9.38
N TRP A 25 12.37 15.71 10.04
CA TRP A 25 12.56 15.79 11.48
C TRP A 25 13.29 17.06 11.89
N ASP A 26 14.30 17.50 11.13
CA ASP A 26 15.01 18.76 11.40
C ASP A 26 14.11 19.99 11.23
N LYS A 27 13.27 19.99 10.19
CA LYS A 27 12.46 21.17 9.83
C LYS A 27 11.09 21.24 10.52
N HIS A 28 10.51 20.11 10.87
CA HIS A 28 9.13 19.98 11.34
C HIS A 28 9.00 19.05 12.55
N GLU A 29 9.99 19.07 13.43
CA GLU A 29 10.04 18.23 14.63
C GLU A 29 8.77 18.37 15.48
N ASP A 30 8.28 19.58 15.66
CA ASP A 30 7.09 19.87 16.48
C ASP A 30 5.83 19.16 15.96
N VAL A 31 5.63 19.11 14.65
CA VAL A 31 4.49 18.43 14.01
C VAL A 31 4.63 16.91 14.15
N LEU A 32 5.84 16.39 13.92
CA LEU A 32 6.13 14.97 14.00
C LEU A 32 6.05 14.45 15.44
N LEU A 33 6.59 15.19 16.41
CA LEU A 33 6.47 14.84 17.84
C LEU A 33 5.02 14.84 18.29
N ARG A 34 4.22 15.82 17.89
CA ARG A 34 2.78 15.84 18.20
C ARG A 34 2.07 14.61 17.65
N THR A 35 2.36 14.21 16.40
CA THR A 35 1.82 13.01 15.80
C THR A 35 2.22 11.75 16.56
N THR A 36 3.50 11.61 16.92
CA THR A 36 4.00 10.41 17.64
C THR A 36 3.51 10.35 19.09
N ALA A 37 3.14 11.48 19.70
CA ALA A 37 2.56 11.55 21.04
C ALA A 37 1.07 11.16 21.08
N SER A 38 0.39 11.14 19.93
CA SER A 38 -1.03 10.76 19.84
C SER A 38 -1.20 9.27 20.11
N ARG A 39 -1.96 8.90 21.15
CA ARG A 39 -2.30 7.50 21.44
C ARG A 39 -3.25 6.91 20.40
N PHE A 40 -4.15 7.72 19.89
CA PHE A 40 -5.10 7.38 18.85
C PHE A 40 -5.01 8.40 17.73
N ARG A 41 -5.32 7.98 16.50
CA ARG A 41 -5.30 8.86 15.34
C ARG A 41 -6.20 10.09 15.55
N SER A 42 -5.65 11.27 15.28
CA SER A 42 -6.37 12.54 15.30
C SER A 42 -6.28 13.24 13.94
N ILE A 43 -7.13 14.24 13.71
CA ILE A 43 -7.14 15.00 12.46
C ILE A 43 -5.88 15.85 12.28
N SER A 44 -5.16 16.12 13.37
CA SER A 44 -3.89 16.88 13.35
C SER A 44 -2.66 16.00 13.11
N ASP A 45 -2.83 14.69 13.05
CA ASP A 45 -1.71 13.76 12.83
C ASP A 45 -1.34 13.73 11.36
N VAL A 46 -0.05 13.68 11.09
CA VAL A 46 0.48 13.50 9.75
C VAL A 46 0.75 12.02 9.49
N SER A 47 0.53 11.60 8.24
CA SER A 47 0.78 10.24 7.79
C SER A 47 2.13 10.12 7.07
N SER A 48 2.51 8.89 6.70
CA SER A 48 3.69 8.62 5.88
C SER A 48 3.65 9.32 4.51
N TRP A 49 2.48 9.73 4.04
CA TRP A 49 2.32 10.50 2.81
C TRP A 49 3.07 11.83 2.86
N LEU A 50 3.21 12.45 4.02
CA LEU A 50 4.02 13.66 4.17
C LEU A 50 5.44 13.46 3.64
N PHE A 51 6.11 12.37 4.03
CA PHE A 51 7.49 12.08 3.60
C PHE A 51 7.57 11.81 2.11
N ARG A 52 6.61 11.07 1.57
CA ARG A 52 6.53 10.77 0.14
C ARG A 52 6.31 12.05 -0.68
N ASP A 53 5.33 12.85 -0.30
CA ASP A 53 4.95 14.04 -1.05
C ASP A 53 6.04 15.11 -0.98
N TRP A 54 6.73 15.23 0.16
CA TRP A 54 7.92 16.04 0.30
C TRP A 54 9.02 15.61 -0.67
N GLN A 55 9.29 14.31 -0.74
CA GLN A 55 10.28 13.73 -1.65
C GLN A 55 9.91 13.99 -3.12
N LEU A 56 8.65 13.81 -3.49
CA LEU A 56 8.14 14.10 -4.83
C LEU A 56 8.23 15.59 -5.17
N ALA A 57 7.86 16.47 -4.24
CA ALA A 57 7.91 17.92 -4.44
C ALA A 57 9.34 18.44 -4.64
N LYS A 58 10.32 17.78 -4.04
CA LYS A 58 11.76 18.09 -4.23
C LYS A 58 12.33 17.53 -5.54
N GLY A 59 11.64 16.62 -6.20
CA GLY A 59 12.16 15.91 -7.37
C GLY A 59 13.11 14.75 -7.02
N ASP A 60 13.14 14.32 -5.76
CA ASP A 60 14.02 13.23 -5.27
C ASP A 60 13.39 11.85 -5.58
N PHE A 61 13.14 11.57 -6.84
CA PHE A 61 12.57 10.30 -7.28
C PHE A 61 13.03 9.94 -8.70
N VAL A 62 12.94 8.65 -9.00
CA VAL A 62 13.08 8.14 -10.37
C VAL A 62 11.70 7.70 -10.84
N PRO A 63 11.21 8.21 -12.00
CA PRO A 63 9.93 7.78 -12.53
C PRO A 63 9.91 6.27 -12.80
N LEU A 64 8.93 5.57 -12.23
CA LEU A 64 8.75 4.14 -12.37
C LEU A 64 7.28 3.84 -12.68
N ASN A 65 7.04 3.00 -13.68
CA ASN A 65 5.71 2.46 -13.91
C ASN A 65 5.44 1.31 -12.92
N VAL A 66 4.91 1.66 -11.75
CA VAL A 66 4.61 0.70 -10.69
C VAL A 66 3.57 -0.34 -11.11
N GLU A 67 2.67 0.00 -12.03
CA GLU A 67 1.61 -0.90 -12.50
C GLU A 67 2.15 -2.06 -13.37
N LYS A 68 3.37 -1.93 -13.89
CA LYS A 68 4.01 -3.01 -14.64
C LYS A 68 4.23 -4.24 -13.76
N ASP A 69 4.76 -4.05 -12.56
CA ASP A 69 5.19 -5.12 -11.67
C ASP A 69 4.26 -5.31 -10.46
N SER A 70 3.28 -4.43 -10.26
CA SER A 70 2.39 -4.46 -9.09
C SER A 70 0.93 -4.24 -9.47
N ALA A 71 0.02 -4.63 -8.59
CA ALA A 71 -1.41 -4.39 -8.72
C ALA A 71 -2.05 -4.09 -7.36
N GLY A 72 -2.78 -2.97 -7.29
CA GLY A 72 -3.73 -2.68 -6.22
C GLY A 72 -5.14 -3.00 -6.69
N LEU A 73 -5.86 -3.85 -5.99
CA LEU A 73 -7.17 -4.34 -6.41
C LEU A 73 -8.15 -4.33 -5.24
N MET A 74 -9.35 -3.80 -5.50
CA MET A 74 -10.47 -3.96 -4.58
C MET A 74 -11.03 -5.37 -4.74
N ILE A 75 -11.25 -6.08 -3.63
CA ILE A 75 -11.94 -7.38 -3.65
C ILE A 75 -13.42 -7.10 -3.85
N SER A 76 -13.95 -7.55 -4.97
CA SER A 76 -15.36 -7.47 -5.30
C SER A 76 -15.77 -8.76 -6.03
N HIS A 77 -17.07 -8.98 -6.18
CA HIS A 77 -17.56 -10.13 -6.94
C HIS A 77 -16.93 -10.17 -8.35
N ASP A 78 -16.85 -9.01 -9.02
CA ASP A 78 -16.36 -8.90 -10.40
C ASP A 78 -14.83 -9.02 -10.51
N SER A 79 -14.11 -8.59 -9.48
CA SER A 79 -12.63 -8.59 -9.51
C SER A 79 -12.00 -9.88 -9.01
N LEU A 80 -12.76 -10.71 -8.27
CA LEU A 80 -12.23 -11.89 -7.58
C LEU A 80 -11.59 -12.90 -8.54
N ASP A 81 -12.19 -13.11 -9.72
CA ASP A 81 -11.62 -13.99 -10.76
C ASP A 81 -10.31 -13.46 -11.31
N LYS A 82 -10.21 -12.14 -11.48
CA LYS A 82 -8.97 -11.48 -11.90
C LYS A 82 -7.89 -11.62 -10.85
N ILE A 83 -8.23 -11.43 -9.57
CA ILE A 83 -7.31 -11.58 -8.45
C ILE A 83 -6.75 -13.00 -8.40
N VAL A 84 -7.61 -14.01 -8.42
CA VAL A 84 -7.22 -15.43 -8.44
C VAL A 84 -6.26 -15.72 -9.61
N ARG A 85 -6.58 -15.23 -10.79
CA ARG A 85 -5.74 -15.41 -11.99
C ARG A 85 -4.36 -14.76 -11.84
N ILE A 86 -4.30 -13.55 -11.26
CA ILE A 86 -3.03 -12.84 -11.04
C ILE A 86 -2.14 -13.63 -10.07
N ILE A 87 -2.72 -14.20 -9.00
CA ILE A 87 -2.00 -15.01 -8.03
C ILE A 87 -1.50 -16.29 -8.69
N GLU A 88 -2.39 -17.10 -9.25
CA GLU A 88 -2.06 -18.41 -9.81
C GLU A 88 -1.03 -18.34 -10.95
N LYS A 89 -1.09 -17.29 -11.77
CA LYS A 89 -0.14 -17.07 -12.86
C LYS A 89 1.07 -16.24 -12.50
N GLN A 90 1.17 -15.80 -11.23
CA GLN A 90 2.25 -14.95 -10.74
C GLN A 90 2.55 -13.75 -11.67
N GLN A 91 1.47 -13.11 -12.17
CA GLN A 91 1.57 -12.05 -13.18
C GLN A 91 2.17 -10.74 -12.63
N LYS A 92 2.17 -10.58 -11.31
CA LYS A 92 2.65 -9.40 -10.60
C LYS A 92 3.57 -9.81 -9.47
N LYS A 93 4.64 -9.05 -9.25
CA LYS A 93 5.59 -9.28 -8.15
C LYS A 93 5.03 -8.83 -6.81
N ILE A 94 4.18 -7.81 -6.84
CA ILE A 94 3.58 -7.19 -5.65
C ILE A 94 2.09 -7.03 -5.89
N ILE A 95 1.28 -7.50 -4.95
CA ILE A 95 -0.17 -7.42 -5.01
C ILE A 95 -0.68 -6.87 -3.69
N CYS A 96 -1.54 -5.86 -3.75
CA CYS A 96 -2.25 -5.31 -2.59
C CYS A 96 -3.75 -5.49 -2.80
N PHE A 97 -4.42 -6.07 -1.81
CA PHE A 97 -5.87 -6.25 -1.84
C PHE A 97 -6.53 -5.39 -0.77
N HIS A 98 -7.65 -4.79 -1.14
CA HIS A 98 -8.57 -4.13 -0.21
C HIS A 98 -9.88 -4.87 -0.22
N GLU A 99 -10.41 -5.18 0.94
CA GLU A 99 -11.78 -5.67 1.06
C GLU A 99 -12.78 -4.51 0.94
N ASN A 100 -14.00 -4.84 0.55
CA ASN A 100 -15.15 -3.96 0.66
C ASN A 100 -16.30 -4.70 1.37
N GLU A 101 -17.27 -3.94 1.84
CA GLU A 101 -18.40 -4.49 2.60
C GLU A 101 -19.37 -5.33 1.74
N GLU A 102 -19.28 -5.22 0.41
CA GLU A 102 -20.19 -5.88 -0.54
C GLU A 102 -19.80 -7.33 -0.82
N THR A 103 -18.54 -7.71 -0.57
CA THR A 103 -18.06 -9.05 -0.89
C THR A 103 -18.12 -9.94 0.34
N PRO A 104 -18.80 -11.10 0.29
CA PRO A 104 -18.78 -12.05 1.39
C PRO A 104 -17.37 -12.50 1.71
N PHE A 105 -16.88 -12.14 2.90
CA PHE A 105 -15.51 -12.39 3.36
C PHE A 105 -15.10 -13.87 3.18
N GLU A 106 -15.97 -14.80 3.57
CA GLU A 106 -15.63 -16.24 3.52
C GLU A 106 -15.42 -16.74 2.10
N ILE A 107 -16.17 -16.23 1.10
CA ILE A 107 -15.98 -16.59 -0.30
C ILE A 107 -14.66 -16.07 -0.83
N ALA A 108 -14.37 -14.79 -0.57
CA ALA A 108 -13.11 -14.17 -0.97
C ALA A 108 -11.92 -14.88 -0.34
N LYS A 109 -11.96 -15.11 0.99
CA LYS A 109 -10.94 -15.82 1.76
C LYS A 109 -10.67 -17.22 1.20
N GLN A 110 -11.74 -18.01 1.00
CA GLN A 110 -11.61 -19.37 0.46
C GLN A 110 -10.92 -19.38 -0.90
N ARG A 111 -11.35 -18.52 -1.81
CA ARG A 111 -10.82 -18.48 -3.18
C ARG A 111 -9.38 -17.97 -3.25
N ILE A 112 -9.06 -16.92 -2.50
CA ILE A 112 -7.72 -16.36 -2.45
C ILE A 112 -6.75 -17.34 -1.79
N ASN A 113 -7.14 -17.96 -0.67
CA ASN A 113 -6.31 -18.99 -0.02
C ASN A 113 -6.08 -20.21 -0.92
N ALA A 114 -7.10 -20.66 -1.65
CA ALA A 114 -6.94 -21.75 -2.62
C ALA A 114 -5.97 -21.38 -3.75
N ALA A 115 -5.98 -20.15 -4.22
CA ALA A 115 -5.04 -19.67 -5.22
C ALA A 115 -3.59 -19.61 -4.68
N PHE A 116 -3.39 -19.13 -3.45
CA PHE A 116 -2.08 -19.14 -2.81
C PHE A 116 -1.58 -20.56 -2.54
N ALA A 117 -2.42 -21.48 -2.10
CA ALA A 117 -2.05 -22.88 -1.87
C ALA A 117 -1.52 -23.59 -3.13
N LYS A 118 -1.93 -23.16 -4.33
CA LYS A 118 -1.40 -23.70 -5.60
C LYS A 118 0.03 -23.27 -5.87
N ILE A 119 0.43 -22.06 -5.48
CA ILE A 119 1.77 -21.52 -5.75
C ILE A 119 2.71 -21.63 -4.56
N LEU A 120 2.16 -21.82 -3.35
CA LEU A 120 2.88 -22.00 -2.09
C LEU A 120 2.33 -23.22 -1.34
N PRO A 121 2.53 -24.45 -1.88
CA PRO A 121 1.93 -25.66 -1.32
C PRO A 121 2.57 -26.08 0.02
N GLU A 122 3.82 -25.70 0.22
CA GLU A 122 4.57 -26.05 1.42
C GLU A 122 4.48 -24.93 2.46
N LYS A 123 4.26 -25.31 3.71
CA LYS A 123 4.34 -24.36 4.81
C LYS A 123 5.77 -23.84 4.97
N SER A 124 5.91 -22.56 5.27
CA SER A 124 7.20 -22.01 5.64
C SER A 124 7.65 -22.54 7.01
N SER A 125 8.96 -22.51 7.30
CA SER A 125 9.50 -22.91 8.60
C SER A 125 8.99 -22.05 9.78
N PHE A 126 8.35 -20.92 9.49
CA PHE A 126 7.80 -19.99 10.48
C PHE A 126 6.30 -20.20 10.75
N GLU A 127 5.61 -21.00 9.94
CA GLU A 127 4.21 -21.34 10.14
C GLU A 127 4.08 -22.51 11.13
N LYS A 128 3.28 -22.29 12.18
CA LYS A 128 2.99 -23.29 13.23
C LYS A 128 1.83 -24.19 12.84
#